data_499c19ce71ad76d1894ec8a0043b2593
#
_entry.id   499c19ce71ad76d1894ec8a0043b2593
#
_cell.length_a   1.000
_cell.length_b   1.000
_cell.length_c   1.000
_cell.angle_alpha   90.00
_cell.angle_beta   90.00
_cell.angle_gamma   90.00
#
_symmetry.space_group_name_H-M   'P 1'
#
loop_
_entity.id
_entity.type
_entity.pdbx_description
1 polymer ?
#
loop_
_entity_poly.entity_id
_entity_poly.type
_entity_poly.pdbx_seq_one_letter_code
_entity_poly.pdbx_strand_id
1 'polypeptide(L)'
;MAEDRSPYKSPNSHDGWGEETGYRRIHWAAMTSVAFAVLAPLAIYISGLIIVPIFGFIFGIIGYSYIKRKPEIYTGERLTTMGLFLGIFFGIWSIWNQYNDRNYLYEQAADQTRVWLSYLQNGQLGHAHQVMLEVRRRNPETRDIEEFYQNDQGMAEEQKARFAKQPMNLLLDHIDRWKPDDLIIHKNVSVRGTKKNETQLVQEYILPLQGDLKESIAFRIQYWRQIFPESRASHWQLEGIGILDSSFNLAPADSHAGHEH
;
A
#
# COMPACT_ATOMS: atom_id res chain seq x y z
N MET A 1 -34.49 -60.97 79.46
CA MET A 1 -33.21 -60.98 78.77
C MET A 1 -33.47 -60.71 77.32
N ALA A 2 -33.34 -59.47 76.90
CA ALA A 2 -33.47 -59.04 75.50
C ALA A 2 -32.21 -58.28 75.20
N GLU A 3 -31.43 -58.84 74.28
CA GLU A 3 -30.19 -58.29 73.79
C GLU A 3 -30.51 -57.13 72.81
N ASP A 4 -30.16 -55.97 73.19
CA ASP A 4 -30.22 -54.75 72.38
C ASP A 4 -29.04 -54.76 71.37
N ARG A 5 -29.34 -55.09 70.09
CA ARG A 5 -28.37 -55.00 68.98
C ARG A 5 -28.51 -53.64 68.33
N SER A 6 -27.64 -52.77 68.73
CA SER A 6 -27.41 -51.48 68.09
C SER A 6 -27.01 -51.73 66.60
N PRO A 7 -27.71 -51.17 65.63
CA PRO A 7 -27.30 -51.23 64.26
C PRO A 7 -26.12 -50.23 64.01
N TYR A 8 -24.99 -50.87 63.75
CA TYR A 8 -23.77 -50.16 63.33
C TYR A 8 -24.10 -49.34 62.02
N LYS A 9 -24.32 -48.05 62.14
CA LYS A 9 -24.39 -47.18 61.00
C LYS A 9 -22.96 -47.00 60.45
N SER A 10 -22.66 -47.69 59.35
CA SER A 10 -21.45 -47.40 58.59
C SER A 10 -21.50 -45.95 58.16
N PRO A 11 -20.44 -45.14 58.40
CA PRO A 11 -20.37 -43.80 57.88
C PRO A 11 -20.29 -43.92 56.34
N ASN A 12 -21.37 -43.51 55.68
CA ASN A 12 -21.33 -43.28 54.25
C ASN A 12 -20.26 -42.22 53.96
N SER A 13 -19.07 -42.68 53.66
CA SER A 13 -17.92 -41.89 53.26
C SER A 13 -18.04 -41.34 51.81
N HIS A 14 -19.26 -41.00 51.40
CA HIS A 14 -19.48 -40.43 50.06
C HIS A 14 -19.79 -38.94 50.02
N ASP A 15 -19.86 -38.26 51.18
CA ASP A 15 -20.20 -36.84 51.21
C ASP A 15 -19.00 -35.87 51.22
N GLY A 16 -17.82 -36.33 50.75
CA GLY A 16 -16.61 -35.52 50.86
C GLY A 16 -15.73 -35.40 49.59
N TRP A 17 -16.10 -35.98 48.51
CA TRP A 17 -15.28 -35.86 47.29
C TRP A 17 -16.06 -35.22 46.18
N GLY A 18 -15.92 -33.90 46.17
CA GLY A 18 -15.92 -33.22 44.89
C GLY A 18 -17.27 -32.74 44.44
N GLU A 19 -17.55 -31.52 44.72
CA GLU A 19 -17.89 -30.73 43.58
C GLU A 19 -16.88 -31.11 42.49
N GLU A 20 -17.29 -31.96 41.56
CA GLU A 20 -16.61 -32.08 40.27
C GLU A 20 -16.57 -30.68 39.74
N THR A 21 -15.47 -29.98 39.95
CA THR A 21 -15.14 -28.78 39.25
C THR A 21 -15.05 -29.20 37.80
N GLY A 22 -16.21 -29.17 37.11
CA GLY A 22 -16.36 -29.65 35.76
C GLY A 22 -15.30 -28.97 34.92
N TYR A 23 -14.30 -29.76 34.52
CA TYR A 23 -13.17 -29.27 33.72
C TYR A 23 -13.71 -28.60 32.46
N ARG A 24 -13.77 -27.27 32.43
CA ARG A 24 -14.24 -26.50 31.28
C ARG A 24 -13.20 -26.60 30.18
N ARG A 25 -13.62 -27.05 29.02
CA ARG A 25 -12.72 -27.22 27.86
C ARG A 25 -12.56 -25.86 27.13
N ILE A 26 -11.33 -25.59 26.73
CA ILE A 26 -11.09 -24.42 25.84
C ILE A 26 -11.70 -24.74 24.47
N HIS A 27 -12.55 -23.83 23.96
CA HIS A 27 -13.15 -24.03 22.66
C HIS A 27 -12.06 -23.90 21.55
N TRP A 28 -12.05 -24.83 20.59
CA TRP A 28 -11.04 -24.85 19.53
C TRP A 28 -10.94 -23.55 18.74
N ALA A 29 -12.08 -22.89 18.45
CA ALA A 29 -12.08 -21.61 17.73
C ALA A 29 -11.38 -20.47 18.53
N ALA A 30 -11.38 -20.52 19.87
CA ALA A 30 -10.62 -19.57 20.69
C ALA A 30 -9.10 -19.78 20.49
N MET A 31 -8.64 -21.02 20.47
CA MET A 31 -7.23 -21.31 20.20
C MET A 31 -6.82 -20.93 18.79
N THR A 32 -7.65 -21.22 17.80
CA THR A 32 -7.40 -20.88 16.40
C THR A 32 -7.36 -19.35 16.21
N SER A 33 -8.29 -18.61 16.84
CA SER A 33 -8.28 -17.15 16.81
C SER A 33 -6.98 -16.55 17.34
N VAL A 34 -6.46 -17.06 18.46
CA VAL A 34 -5.18 -16.60 19.03
C VAL A 34 -4.01 -16.95 18.10
N ALA A 35 -4.02 -18.18 17.52
CA ALA A 35 -2.97 -18.55 16.57
C ALA A 35 -2.89 -17.60 15.36
N PHE A 36 -4.03 -17.26 14.77
CA PHE A 36 -4.08 -16.25 13.71
C PHE A 36 -3.70 -14.85 14.20
N ALA A 37 -4.09 -14.48 15.42
CA ALA A 37 -3.73 -13.19 16.00
C ALA A 37 -2.23 -13.02 16.21
N VAL A 38 -1.51 -14.09 16.58
CA VAL A 38 -0.05 -14.10 16.72
C VAL A 38 0.64 -13.96 15.36
N LEU A 39 0.05 -14.49 14.29
CA LEU A 39 0.56 -14.37 12.93
C LEU A 39 0.14 -13.04 12.25
N ALA A 40 -0.86 -12.36 12.77
CA ALA A 40 -1.42 -11.14 12.16
C ALA A 40 -0.40 -10.01 11.92
N PRO A 41 0.64 -9.77 12.78
CA PRO A 41 1.66 -8.76 12.51
C PRO A 41 2.39 -8.95 11.17
N LEU A 42 2.49 -10.18 10.66
CA LEU A 42 3.12 -10.45 9.37
C LEU A 42 2.37 -9.81 8.19
N ALA A 43 1.06 -9.56 8.36
CA ALA A 43 0.24 -8.90 7.35
C ALA A 43 0.64 -7.42 7.10
N ILE A 44 1.36 -6.79 8.04
CA ILE A 44 1.89 -5.44 7.86
C ILE A 44 2.96 -5.41 6.78
N TYR A 45 3.80 -6.44 6.72
CA TYR A 45 4.96 -6.52 5.81
C TYR A 45 4.63 -7.21 4.48
N ILE A 46 3.65 -8.11 4.48
CA ILE A 46 3.28 -8.92 3.31
C ILE A 46 1.81 -8.69 3.02
N SER A 47 1.51 -7.90 1.99
CA SER A 47 0.14 -7.51 1.63
C SER A 47 -0.80 -8.70 1.38
N GLY A 48 -0.29 -9.84 0.87
CA GLY A 48 -1.08 -11.05 0.69
C GLY A 48 -1.53 -11.72 2.00
N LEU A 49 -0.89 -11.41 3.13
CA LEU A 49 -1.25 -11.99 4.43
C LEU A 49 -2.36 -11.22 5.18
N ILE A 50 -2.99 -10.23 4.56
CA ILE A 50 -4.15 -9.53 5.15
C ILE A 50 -5.29 -10.49 5.50
N ILE A 51 -5.35 -11.63 4.84
CA ILE A 51 -6.32 -12.68 5.11
C ILE A 51 -6.16 -13.29 6.52
N VAL A 52 -4.95 -13.25 7.10
CA VAL A 52 -4.64 -13.82 8.42
C VAL A 52 -5.40 -13.11 9.55
N PRO A 53 -5.33 -11.79 9.71
CA PRO A 53 -6.13 -11.09 10.71
C PRO A 53 -7.63 -11.23 10.47
N ILE A 54 -8.10 -11.36 9.22
CA ILE A 54 -9.51 -11.60 8.90
C ILE A 54 -9.96 -12.94 9.46
N PHE A 55 -9.19 -14.02 9.27
CA PHE A 55 -9.50 -15.31 9.87
C PHE A 55 -9.43 -15.27 11.41
N GLY A 56 -8.45 -14.59 11.98
CA GLY A 56 -8.38 -14.36 13.43
C GLY A 56 -9.66 -13.74 13.98
N PHE A 57 -10.18 -12.73 13.29
CA PHE A 57 -11.43 -12.05 13.63
C PHE A 57 -12.65 -12.99 13.51
N ILE A 58 -12.79 -13.72 12.39
CA ILE A 58 -13.91 -14.64 12.15
C ILE A 58 -13.94 -15.74 13.23
N PHE A 59 -12.81 -16.40 13.48
CA PHE A 59 -12.73 -17.44 14.52
C PHE A 59 -12.93 -16.86 15.92
N GLY A 60 -12.52 -15.61 16.13
CA GLY A 60 -12.82 -14.86 17.34
C GLY A 60 -14.32 -14.72 17.59
N ILE A 61 -15.09 -14.28 16.58
CA ILE A 61 -16.56 -14.16 16.70
C ILE A 61 -17.19 -15.53 16.96
N ILE A 62 -16.78 -16.56 16.22
CA ILE A 62 -17.29 -17.92 16.39
C ILE A 62 -17.02 -18.40 17.84
N GLY A 63 -15.78 -18.32 18.30
CA GLY A 63 -15.39 -18.73 19.63
C GLY A 63 -16.14 -18.00 20.74
N TYR A 64 -16.24 -16.68 20.62
CA TYR A 64 -16.97 -15.84 21.57
C TYR A 64 -18.46 -16.22 21.64
N SER A 65 -19.10 -16.41 20.49
CA SER A 65 -20.50 -16.79 20.42
C SER A 65 -20.78 -18.17 21.06
N TYR A 66 -19.89 -19.15 20.82
CA TYR A 66 -20.02 -20.48 21.42
C TYR A 66 -19.80 -20.48 22.92
N ILE A 67 -18.79 -19.76 23.41
CA ILE A 67 -18.49 -19.66 24.85
C ILE A 67 -19.66 -18.99 25.59
N LYS A 68 -20.21 -17.92 25.02
CA LYS A 68 -21.38 -17.23 25.62
C LYS A 68 -22.65 -18.07 25.66
N ARG A 69 -22.86 -18.95 24.66
CA ARG A 69 -24.04 -19.84 24.63
C ARG A 69 -23.95 -21.02 25.58
N LYS A 70 -22.74 -21.48 25.90
CA LYS A 70 -22.50 -22.66 26.74
C LYS A 70 -21.36 -22.41 27.75
N PRO A 71 -21.55 -21.45 28.69
CA PRO A 71 -20.49 -21.06 29.62
C PRO A 71 -20.11 -22.15 30.63
N GLU A 72 -21.00 -23.14 30.84
CA GLU A 72 -20.76 -24.27 31.72
C GLU A 72 -19.76 -25.28 31.14
N ILE A 73 -19.70 -25.38 29.81
CA ILE A 73 -18.88 -26.37 29.08
C ILE A 73 -17.56 -25.78 28.63
N TYR A 74 -17.59 -24.52 28.16
CA TYR A 74 -16.46 -23.89 27.51
C TYR A 74 -15.88 -22.76 28.33
N THR A 75 -14.55 -22.64 28.26
CA THR A 75 -13.75 -21.52 28.79
C THR A 75 -12.90 -20.91 27.67
N GLY A 76 -12.27 -19.74 27.93
CA GLY A 76 -11.37 -19.09 27.00
C GLY A 76 -11.92 -17.75 26.48
N GLU A 77 -12.90 -17.14 27.15
CA GLU A 77 -13.46 -15.85 26.78
C GLU A 77 -12.38 -14.78 26.60
N ARG A 78 -11.42 -14.69 27.54
CA ARG A 78 -10.30 -13.75 27.44
C ARG A 78 -9.42 -13.97 26.22
N LEU A 79 -9.15 -15.23 25.90
CA LEU A 79 -8.36 -15.61 24.72
C LEU A 79 -9.08 -15.19 23.42
N THR A 80 -10.37 -15.47 23.35
CA THR A 80 -11.19 -15.12 22.19
C THR A 80 -11.29 -13.61 22.02
N THR A 81 -11.52 -12.87 23.10
CA THR A 81 -11.57 -11.39 23.08
C THR A 81 -10.22 -10.81 22.66
N MET A 82 -9.12 -11.37 23.16
CA MET A 82 -7.78 -10.97 22.75
C MET A 82 -7.52 -11.23 21.27
N GLY A 83 -7.88 -12.42 20.78
CA GLY A 83 -7.76 -12.77 19.37
C GLY A 83 -8.57 -11.85 18.46
N LEU A 84 -9.78 -11.51 18.89
CA LEU A 84 -10.67 -10.58 18.19
C LEU A 84 -10.09 -9.18 18.12
N PHE A 85 -9.62 -8.65 19.26
CA PHE A 85 -9.00 -7.33 19.34
C PHE A 85 -7.74 -7.25 18.46
N LEU A 86 -6.83 -8.21 18.57
CA LEU A 86 -5.60 -8.23 17.76
C LEU A 86 -5.90 -8.41 16.27
N GLY A 87 -6.89 -9.23 15.92
CA GLY A 87 -7.34 -9.39 14.53
C GLY A 87 -7.83 -8.07 13.92
N ILE A 88 -8.66 -7.33 14.64
CA ILE A 88 -9.12 -5.99 14.21
C ILE A 88 -7.95 -5.02 14.13
N PHE A 89 -7.14 -4.93 15.18
CA PHE A 89 -6.04 -3.98 15.27
C PHE A 89 -5.04 -4.17 14.13
N PHE A 90 -4.53 -5.39 13.93
CA PHE A 90 -3.57 -5.65 12.86
C PHE A 90 -4.20 -5.62 11.47
N GLY A 91 -5.48 -5.95 11.34
CA GLY A 91 -6.22 -5.81 10.09
C GLY A 91 -6.29 -4.35 9.65
N ILE A 92 -6.73 -3.45 10.53
CA ILE A 92 -6.79 -2.01 10.26
C ILE A 92 -5.39 -1.45 10.01
N TRP A 93 -4.41 -1.81 10.83
CA TRP A 93 -3.02 -1.36 10.68
C TRP A 93 -2.43 -1.78 9.34
N SER A 94 -2.65 -3.02 8.92
CA SER A 94 -2.15 -3.53 7.63
C SER A 94 -2.72 -2.74 6.46
N ILE A 95 -4.04 -2.46 6.46
CA ILE A 95 -4.70 -1.65 5.42
C ILE A 95 -4.13 -0.24 5.42
N TRP A 96 -4.01 0.38 6.61
CA TRP A 96 -3.49 1.73 6.76
C TRP A 96 -2.04 1.85 6.28
N ASN A 97 -1.19 0.88 6.63
CA ASN A 97 0.21 0.87 6.20
C ASN A 97 0.32 0.78 4.67
N GLN A 98 -0.44 -0.13 4.04
CA GLN A 98 -0.45 -0.26 2.58
C GLN A 98 -0.97 1.00 1.87
N TYR A 99 -1.95 1.67 2.46
CA TYR A 99 -2.47 2.94 1.94
C TYR A 99 -1.41 4.04 2.02
N ASN A 100 -0.74 4.19 3.17
CA ASN A 100 0.32 5.17 3.36
C ASN A 100 1.52 4.92 2.44
N ASP A 101 1.95 3.66 2.28
CA ASP A 101 3.05 3.32 1.37
C ASP A 101 2.74 3.71 -0.07
N ARG A 102 1.50 3.50 -0.52
CA ARG A 102 1.06 3.91 -1.86
C ARG A 102 1.03 5.43 -2.00
N ASN A 103 0.46 6.13 -1.02
CA ASN A 103 0.40 7.60 -1.05
C ASN A 103 1.78 8.21 -1.06
N TYR A 104 2.69 7.70 -0.24
CA TYR A 104 4.08 8.13 -0.23
C TYR A 104 4.76 7.97 -1.60
N LEU A 105 4.51 6.86 -2.29
CA LEU A 105 5.04 6.65 -3.64
C LEU A 105 4.45 7.65 -4.64
N TYR A 106 3.17 7.96 -4.53
CA TYR A 106 2.52 8.96 -5.38
C TYR A 106 3.06 10.38 -5.14
N GLU A 107 3.30 10.76 -3.89
CA GLU A 107 3.92 12.04 -3.56
C GLU A 107 5.34 12.13 -4.12
N GLN A 108 6.15 11.10 -3.94
CA GLN A 108 7.49 11.03 -4.53
C GLN A 108 7.46 11.17 -6.06
N ALA A 109 6.51 10.52 -6.75
CA ALA A 109 6.38 10.61 -8.19
C ALA A 109 5.98 12.02 -8.62
N ALA A 110 5.10 12.69 -7.87
CA ALA A 110 4.73 14.07 -8.14
C ALA A 110 5.92 15.03 -7.97
N ASP A 111 6.75 14.82 -6.96
CA ASP A 111 7.97 15.61 -6.76
C ASP A 111 8.97 15.38 -7.91
N GLN A 112 9.15 14.12 -8.34
CA GLN A 112 9.98 13.82 -9.52
C GLN A 112 9.42 14.49 -10.78
N THR A 113 8.09 14.56 -10.93
CA THR A 113 7.45 15.26 -12.04
C THR A 113 7.74 16.75 -11.99
N ARG A 114 7.66 17.39 -10.81
CA ARG A 114 8.00 18.81 -10.65
C ARG A 114 9.46 19.09 -11.00
N VAL A 115 10.37 18.26 -10.51
CA VAL A 115 11.81 18.35 -10.85
C VAL A 115 12.03 18.21 -12.35
N TRP A 116 11.40 17.22 -12.98
CA TRP A 116 11.49 17.00 -14.41
C TRP A 116 10.93 18.20 -15.22
N LEU A 117 9.78 18.74 -14.83
CA LEU A 117 9.22 19.96 -15.43
C LEU A 117 10.14 21.16 -15.24
N SER A 118 10.81 21.29 -14.10
CA SER A 118 11.77 22.37 -13.86
C SER A 118 12.97 22.30 -14.82
N TYR A 119 13.44 21.12 -15.17
CA TYR A 119 14.47 20.95 -16.19
C TYR A 119 13.99 21.46 -17.56
N LEU A 120 12.74 21.13 -17.96
CA LEU A 120 12.16 21.63 -19.21
C LEU A 120 12.07 23.16 -19.19
N GLN A 121 11.54 23.75 -18.11
CA GLN A 121 11.37 25.21 -17.99
C GLN A 121 12.70 25.96 -18.03
N ASN A 122 13.76 25.40 -17.46
CA ASN A 122 15.10 25.98 -17.45
C ASN A 122 15.88 25.71 -18.75
N GLY A 123 15.29 25.06 -19.74
CA GLY A 123 15.96 24.69 -20.99
C GLY A 123 17.01 23.59 -20.83
N GLN A 124 17.04 22.91 -19.69
CA GLN A 124 17.95 21.81 -19.38
C GLN A 124 17.43 20.50 -19.98
N LEU A 125 17.32 20.48 -21.32
CA LEU A 125 16.71 19.35 -22.03
C LEU A 125 17.51 18.05 -21.90
N GLY A 126 18.83 18.14 -21.76
CA GLY A 126 19.70 17.00 -21.48
C GLY A 126 19.34 16.32 -20.16
N HIS A 127 19.18 17.10 -19.08
CA HIS A 127 18.75 16.61 -17.77
C HIS A 127 17.35 15.99 -17.83
N ALA A 128 16.41 16.66 -18.48
CA ALA A 128 15.05 16.16 -18.65
C ALA A 128 15.03 14.80 -19.38
N HIS A 129 15.87 14.64 -20.41
CA HIS A 129 15.99 13.38 -21.15
C HIS A 129 16.66 12.29 -20.31
N GLN A 130 17.65 12.61 -19.47
CA GLN A 130 18.28 11.63 -18.58
C GLN A 130 17.28 10.98 -17.61
N VAL A 131 16.30 11.72 -17.11
CA VAL A 131 15.22 11.17 -16.26
C VAL A 131 14.38 10.13 -17.02
N MET A 132 14.27 10.25 -18.34
CA MET A 132 13.52 9.31 -19.19
C MET A 132 14.30 8.06 -19.58
N LEU A 133 15.62 8.05 -19.36
CA LEU A 133 16.47 6.90 -19.69
C LEU A 133 16.49 5.87 -18.56
N GLU A 134 16.72 4.61 -18.93
CA GLU A 134 17.08 3.58 -17.96
C GLU A 134 18.34 4.00 -17.19
N VAL A 135 18.39 3.66 -15.90
CA VAL A 135 19.51 4.04 -15.02
C VAL A 135 20.87 3.66 -15.59
N ARG A 136 20.97 2.50 -16.26
CA ARG A 136 22.22 2.01 -16.86
C ARG A 136 22.66 2.84 -18.06
N ARG A 137 21.76 3.57 -18.71
CA ARG A 137 22.03 4.43 -19.88
C ARG A 137 22.30 5.87 -19.51
N ARG A 138 22.09 6.23 -18.23
CA ARG A 138 22.33 7.59 -17.76
C ARG A 138 23.80 7.91 -17.74
N ASN A 139 24.11 9.17 -18.04
CA ASN A 139 25.49 9.65 -17.87
C ASN A 139 25.81 9.81 -16.37
N PRO A 140 27.02 9.48 -15.91
CA PRO A 140 27.41 9.74 -14.54
C PRO A 140 27.27 11.22 -14.18
N GLU A 141 26.76 11.51 -12.98
CA GLU A 141 26.51 12.89 -12.47
C GLU A 141 27.75 13.80 -12.47
N THR A 142 28.95 13.23 -12.61
CA THR A 142 30.22 13.95 -12.64
C THR A 142 30.55 14.63 -13.97
N ARG A 143 29.74 14.38 -15.01
CA ARG A 143 29.94 15.00 -16.33
C ARG A 143 28.89 16.10 -16.58
N ASP A 144 29.32 17.15 -17.30
CA ASP A 144 28.38 18.12 -17.83
C ASP A 144 27.47 17.44 -18.84
N ILE A 145 26.18 17.35 -18.50
CA ILE A 145 25.18 16.64 -19.30
C ILE A 145 24.94 17.35 -20.63
N GLU A 146 24.96 18.67 -20.66
CA GLU A 146 24.74 19.45 -21.88
C GLU A 146 25.93 19.28 -22.85
N GLU A 147 27.18 19.28 -22.34
CA GLU A 147 28.36 18.96 -23.14
C GLU A 147 28.32 17.54 -23.68
N PHE A 148 27.82 16.58 -22.88
CA PHE A 148 27.65 15.21 -23.35
C PHE A 148 26.71 15.12 -24.57
N TYR A 149 25.56 15.81 -24.54
CA TYR A 149 24.64 15.82 -25.67
C TYR A 149 25.16 16.55 -26.91
N GLN A 150 26.06 17.51 -26.74
CA GLN A 150 26.73 18.17 -27.86
C GLN A 150 27.72 17.22 -28.56
N ASN A 151 28.35 16.33 -27.81
CA ASN A 151 29.38 15.43 -28.32
C ASN A 151 28.84 14.07 -28.80
N ASP A 152 27.67 13.62 -28.27
CA ASP A 152 27.01 12.37 -28.67
C ASP A 152 25.79 12.64 -29.56
N GLN A 153 26.02 12.58 -30.88
CA GLN A 153 24.95 12.84 -31.86
C GLN A 153 23.77 11.86 -31.74
N GLY A 154 24.04 10.59 -31.40
CA GLY A 154 22.99 9.58 -31.26
C GLY A 154 22.04 9.92 -30.09
N MET A 155 22.59 10.33 -28.96
CA MET A 155 21.79 10.77 -27.80
C MET A 155 21.06 12.08 -28.07
N ALA A 156 21.68 13.00 -28.79
CA ALA A 156 21.04 14.26 -29.18
C ALA A 156 19.85 14.04 -30.12
N GLU A 157 19.98 13.13 -31.08
CA GLU A 157 18.89 12.75 -32.00
C GLU A 157 17.75 12.02 -31.28
N GLU A 158 18.06 11.10 -30.34
CA GLU A 158 17.06 10.42 -29.52
C GLU A 158 16.28 11.44 -28.68
N GLN A 159 16.97 12.37 -28.03
CA GLN A 159 16.37 13.46 -27.26
C GLN A 159 15.40 14.27 -28.14
N LYS A 160 15.89 14.73 -29.29
CA LYS A 160 15.11 15.54 -30.22
C LYS A 160 13.87 14.80 -30.72
N ALA A 161 14.01 13.53 -31.06
CA ALA A 161 12.90 12.68 -31.48
C ALA A 161 11.85 12.46 -30.38
N ARG A 162 12.27 12.35 -29.12
CA ARG A 162 11.35 12.22 -27.98
C ARG A 162 10.61 13.51 -27.71
N PHE A 163 11.30 14.64 -27.72
CA PHE A 163 10.69 15.94 -27.42
C PHE A 163 9.81 16.48 -28.57
N ALA A 164 9.99 15.99 -29.79
CA ALA A 164 9.10 16.32 -30.91
C ALA A 164 7.73 15.63 -30.85
N LYS A 165 7.56 14.63 -29.97
CA LYS A 165 6.29 13.89 -29.83
C LYS A 165 5.41 14.52 -28.76
N GLN A 166 4.08 14.37 -28.93
CA GLN A 166 3.13 14.73 -27.87
C GLN A 166 3.27 13.78 -26.66
N PRO A 167 3.11 14.33 -25.42
CA PRO A 167 2.77 15.71 -25.07
C PRO A 167 3.99 16.63 -24.90
N MET A 168 5.21 16.16 -25.16
CA MET A 168 6.44 16.93 -24.93
C MET A 168 6.50 18.22 -25.71
N ASN A 169 6.19 18.16 -27.01
CA ASN A 169 6.14 19.36 -27.85
C ASN A 169 5.11 20.39 -27.30
N LEU A 170 3.93 19.92 -26.85
CA LEU A 170 2.90 20.80 -26.30
C LEU A 170 3.37 21.49 -25.00
N LEU A 171 4.10 20.78 -24.13
CA LEU A 171 4.69 21.36 -22.93
C LEU A 171 5.75 22.40 -23.27
N LEU A 172 6.58 22.13 -24.29
CA LEU A 172 7.62 23.06 -24.74
C LEU A 172 7.03 24.27 -25.47
N ASP A 173 6.00 24.09 -26.30
CA ASP A 173 5.32 25.19 -27.01
C ASP A 173 4.65 26.21 -26.06
N HIS A 174 4.32 25.78 -24.86
CA HIS A 174 3.67 26.63 -23.84
C HIS A 174 4.55 26.85 -22.59
N ILE A 175 5.87 26.73 -22.73
CA ILE A 175 6.83 26.76 -21.62
C ILE A 175 6.74 28.00 -20.74
N ASP A 176 6.45 29.15 -21.32
CA ASP A 176 6.32 30.43 -20.60
C ASP A 176 4.97 30.58 -19.90
N ARG A 177 4.03 29.68 -20.11
CA ARG A 177 2.65 29.78 -19.63
C ARG A 177 2.33 28.91 -18.44
N TRP A 178 3.23 28.03 -18.01
CA TRP A 178 3.04 27.16 -16.86
C TRP A 178 4.25 27.19 -15.92
N LYS A 179 4.04 26.75 -14.70
CA LYS A 179 5.09 26.59 -13.68
C LYS A 179 5.04 25.17 -13.09
N PRO A 180 6.20 24.56 -12.74
CA PRO A 180 6.23 23.24 -12.11
C PRO A 180 5.44 23.16 -10.80
N ASP A 181 5.41 24.27 -10.04
CA ASP A 181 4.71 24.35 -8.75
C ASP A 181 3.19 24.37 -8.90
N ASP A 182 2.67 24.75 -10.07
CA ASP A 182 1.24 24.77 -10.38
C ASP A 182 0.72 23.37 -10.76
N LEU A 183 1.59 22.35 -10.78
CA LEU A 183 1.24 20.98 -11.11
C LEU A 183 0.21 20.41 -10.14
N ILE A 184 -0.95 20.04 -10.65
CA ILE A 184 -2.03 19.41 -9.88
C ILE A 184 -2.06 17.93 -10.17
N ILE A 185 -2.05 17.11 -9.11
CA ILE A 185 -2.31 15.68 -9.23
C ILE A 185 -3.82 15.51 -9.45
N HIS A 186 -4.19 15.04 -10.64
CA HIS A 186 -5.59 14.81 -10.96
C HIS A 186 -6.04 13.44 -10.42
N LYS A 187 -5.25 12.39 -10.68
CA LYS A 187 -5.61 11.02 -10.31
C LYS A 187 -4.40 10.12 -10.07
N ASN A 188 -4.46 9.39 -8.98
CA ASN A 188 -3.57 8.28 -8.69
C ASN A 188 -4.13 7.01 -9.35
N VAL A 189 -3.57 6.58 -10.47
CA VAL A 189 -4.16 5.50 -11.29
C VAL A 189 -3.77 4.12 -10.77
N SER A 190 -2.48 3.85 -10.64
CA SER A 190 -2.03 2.54 -10.17
C SER A 190 -0.61 2.55 -9.64
N VAL A 191 -0.37 1.70 -8.64
CA VAL A 191 0.95 1.27 -8.18
C VAL A 191 1.01 -0.24 -8.26
N ARG A 192 1.97 -0.79 -9.01
CA ARG A 192 2.15 -2.24 -9.17
C ARG A 192 3.62 -2.61 -8.93
N GLY A 193 3.84 -3.53 -8.02
CA GLY A 193 5.15 -4.19 -7.92
C GLY A 193 5.30 -5.18 -9.07
N THR A 194 6.36 -5.02 -9.87
CA THR A 194 6.62 -5.89 -11.03
C THR A 194 7.64 -6.97 -10.71
N LYS A 195 8.64 -6.62 -9.92
CA LYS A 195 9.66 -7.52 -9.37
C LYS A 195 10.01 -7.07 -7.95
N LYS A 196 10.84 -7.86 -7.25
CA LYS A 196 11.18 -7.65 -5.84
C LYS A 196 11.61 -6.22 -5.49
N ASN A 197 12.26 -5.51 -6.41
CA ASN A 197 12.80 -4.17 -6.18
C ASN A 197 12.33 -3.15 -7.23
N GLU A 198 11.30 -3.48 -7.96
CA GLU A 198 10.79 -2.65 -9.05
C GLU A 198 9.31 -2.35 -8.85
N THR A 199 8.95 -1.10 -9.01
CA THR A 199 7.57 -0.64 -8.87
C THR A 199 7.22 0.24 -10.07
N GLN A 200 6.13 -0.09 -10.74
CA GLN A 200 5.53 0.72 -11.77
C GLN A 200 4.43 1.59 -11.14
N LEU A 201 4.44 2.86 -11.48
CA LEU A 201 3.49 3.83 -10.97
C LEU A 201 2.92 4.65 -12.12
N VAL A 202 1.61 4.85 -12.10
CA VAL A 202 0.91 5.65 -13.10
C VAL A 202 0.10 6.74 -12.39
N GLN A 203 0.33 7.98 -12.82
CA GLN A 203 -0.37 9.16 -12.31
C GLN A 203 -0.84 10.07 -13.44
N GLU A 204 -1.96 10.75 -13.22
CA GLU A 204 -2.51 11.76 -14.11
C GLU A 204 -2.35 13.15 -13.48
N TYR A 205 -1.94 14.10 -14.32
CA TYR A 205 -1.65 15.45 -13.91
C TYR A 205 -2.37 16.45 -14.77
N ILE A 206 -2.65 17.61 -14.19
CA ILE A 206 -3.14 18.80 -14.86
C ILE A 206 -2.14 19.90 -14.60
N LEU A 207 -1.69 20.55 -15.66
CA LEU A 207 -0.79 21.70 -15.61
C LEU A 207 -1.55 22.91 -16.14
N PRO A 208 -2.03 23.82 -15.26
CA PRO A 208 -2.74 25.02 -15.68
C PRO A 208 -1.83 25.94 -16.49
N LEU A 209 -2.37 26.55 -17.55
CA LEU A 209 -1.68 27.58 -18.30
C LEU A 209 -2.06 28.94 -17.72
N GLN A 210 -1.04 29.73 -17.29
CA GLN A 210 -1.22 31.05 -16.63
C GLN A 210 -2.13 30.98 -15.37
N GLY A 211 -2.21 29.82 -14.72
CA GLY A 211 -3.06 29.62 -13.54
C GLY A 211 -4.55 29.38 -13.85
N ASP A 212 -4.94 29.34 -15.13
CA ASP A 212 -6.32 29.04 -15.53
C ASP A 212 -6.51 27.53 -15.76
N LEU A 213 -7.40 26.93 -14.99
CA LEU A 213 -7.75 25.51 -15.11
C LEU A 213 -8.50 25.18 -16.42
N LYS A 214 -9.17 26.17 -17.03
CA LYS A 214 -9.87 25.98 -18.30
C LYS A 214 -8.90 25.83 -19.47
N GLU A 215 -7.76 26.50 -19.38
CA GLU A 215 -6.66 26.31 -20.29
C GLU A 215 -5.57 25.50 -19.57
N SER A 216 -5.59 24.19 -19.71
CA SER A 216 -4.64 23.32 -19.03
C SER A 216 -4.15 22.20 -19.94
N ILE A 217 -2.96 21.71 -19.66
CA ILE A 217 -2.41 20.51 -20.30
C ILE A 217 -2.64 19.36 -19.35
N ALA A 218 -3.48 18.40 -19.76
CA ALA A 218 -3.71 17.18 -18.98
C ALA A 218 -2.88 16.04 -19.58
N PHE A 219 -2.10 15.39 -18.75
CA PHE A 219 -1.22 14.31 -19.20
C PHE A 219 -1.08 13.22 -18.14
N ARG A 220 -0.74 12.02 -18.60
CA ARG A 220 -0.47 10.84 -17.77
C ARG A 220 1.00 10.53 -17.83
N ILE A 221 1.61 10.26 -16.69
CA ILE A 221 2.99 9.78 -16.61
C ILE A 221 3.00 8.38 -16.03
N GLN A 222 3.85 7.55 -16.62
CA GLN A 222 4.22 6.24 -16.13
C GLN A 222 5.66 6.29 -15.64
N TYR A 223 5.84 6.01 -14.37
CA TYR A 223 7.13 5.89 -13.75
C TYR A 223 7.51 4.44 -13.51
N TRP A 224 8.79 4.18 -13.62
CA TRP A 224 9.44 2.97 -13.15
C TRP A 224 10.38 3.36 -12.01
N ARG A 225 10.16 2.79 -10.83
CA ARG A 225 11.03 2.98 -9.67
C ARG A 225 11.79 1.70 -9.42
N GLN A 226 13.12 1.80 -9.39
CA GLN A 226 14.01 0.69 -9.09
C GLN A 226 14.79 0.98 -7.80
N ILE A 227 14.83 0.01 -6.89
CA ILE A 227 15.62 0.08 -5.66
C ILE A 227 16.84 -0.81 -5.84
N PHE A 228 18.03 -0.25 -5.70
CA PHE A 228 19.28 -1.01 -5.73
C PHE A 228 19.56 -1.57 -4.33
N PRO A 229 19.64 -2.91 -4.15
CA PRO A 229 19.79 -3.52 -2.83
C PRO A 229 21.08 -3.10 -2.12
N GLU A 230 22.14 -2.84 -2.88
CA GLU A 230 23.48 -2.51 -2.37
C GLU A 230 23.54 -1.11 -1.75
N SER A 231 23.00 -0.11 -2.44
CA SER A 231 23.01 1.29 -2.01
C SER A 231 21.73 1.70 -1.26
N ARG A 232 20.65 0.90 -1.33
CA ARG A 232 19.28 1.24 -0.93
C ARG A 232 18.76 2.51 -1.61
N ALA A 233 19.45 3.02 -2.61
CA ALA A 233 19.02 4.16 -3.39
C ALA A 233 17.83 3.77 -4.29
N SER A 234 16.85 4.65 -4.38
CA SER A 234 15.76 4.51 -5.32
C SER A 234 16.00 5.40 -6.53
N HIS A 235 15.92 4.81 -7.70
CA HIS A 235 16.03 5.53 -8.96
C HIS A 235 14.68 5.55 -9.66
N TRP A 236 14.28 6.70 -10.10
CA TRP A 236 13.05 6.93 -10.83
C TRP A 236 13.36 7.12 -12.31
N GLN A 237 12.59 6.45 -13.14
CA GLN A 237 12.63 6.60 -14.58
C GLN A 237 11.24 6.99 -15.07
N LEU A 238 11.15 8.05 -15.86
CA LEU A 238 9.95 8.39 -16.58
C LEU A 238 9.89 7.53 -17.83
N GLU A 239 9.13 6.43 -17.77
CA GLU A 239 9.05 5.44 -18.85
C GLU A 239 8.17 5.90 -19.99
N GLY A 240 7.05 6.52 -19.66
CA GLY A 240 6.06 6.98 -20.64
C GLY A 240 5.33 8.23 -20.19
N ILE A 241 4.98 9.03 -21.18
CA ILE A 241 4.13 10.19 -21.02
C ILE A 241 3.11 10.23 -22.15
N GLY A 242 1.85 10.51 -21.85
CA GLY A 242 0.76 10.56 -22.82
C GLY A 242 -0.23 11.68 -22.50
N ILE A 243 -0.87 12.24 -23.53
CA ILE A 243 -1.96 13.22 -23.33
C ILE A 243 -3.20 12.47 -22.83
N LEU A 244 -3.93 13.10 -21.91
CA LEU A 244 -5.30 12.72 -21.61
C LEU A 244 -6.20 13.44 -22.61
N ASP A 245 -7.00 12.66 -23.35
CA ASP A 245 -7.84 13.17 -24.43
C ASP A 245 -8.82 14.25 -23.92
N SER A 246 -9.14 15.21 -24.77
CA SER A 246 -9.94 16.43 -24.45
C SER A 246 -11.40 16.16 -24.04
N SER A 247 -11.85 14.91 -24.02
CA SER A 247 -13.11 14.49 -23.38
C SER A 247 -13.01 14.41 -21.85
N PHE A 248 -11.88 14.84 -21.29
CA PHE A 248 -11.58 14.78 -19.89
C PHE A 248 -12.42 15.82 -19.12
N ASN A 249 -13.47 15.35 -18.49
CA ASN A 249 -14.25 16.16 -17.57
C ASN A 249 -13.43 16.44 -16.31
N LEU A 250 -13.13 17.71 -16.07
CA LEU A 250 -12.53 18.24 -14.83
C LEU A 250 -13.48 18.08 -13.62
N ALA A 251 -14.34 17.07 -13.59
CA ALA A 251 -15.09 16.75 -12.38
C ALA A 251 -14.07 16.41 -11.29
N PRO A 252 -14.16 17.01 -10.10
CA PRO A 252 -13.33 16.63 -8.97
C PRO A 252 -13.45 15.13 -8.78
N ALA A 253 -12.30 14.49 -8.54
CA ALA A 253 -12.24 13.05 -8.32
C ALA A 253 -13.11 12.69 -7.11
N ASP A 254 -14.37 12.38 -7.33
CA ASP A 254 -15.21 11.77 -6.33
C ASP A 254 -14.54 10.46 -5.93
N SER A 255 -14.32 10.33 -4.63
CA SER A 255 -13.65 9.26 -3.91
C SER A 255 -14.36 7.91 -3.99
N HIS A 256 -14.74 7.46 -5.18
CA HIS A 256 -15.29 6.14 -5.45
C HIS A 256 -14.28 5.26 -6.21
N ALA A 257 -13.15 4.96 -5.57
CA ALA A 257 -12.40 3.76 -5.90
C ALA A 257 -13.03 2.57 -5.17
N GLY A 258 -14.23 2.22 -5.59
CA GLY A 258 -14.89 0.99 -5.20
C GLY A 258 -15.21 0.20 -6.45
N HIS A 259 -14.77 -1.03 -6.48
CA HIS A 259 -15.18 -2.09 -7.40
C HIS A 259 -14.72 -2.00 -8.86
N GLU A 260 -13.64 -2.76 -9.13
CA GLU A 260 -13.69 -3.64 -10.29
C GLU A 260 -12.84 -4.90 -10.03
N HIS A 261 -13.44 -6.01 -10.31
CA HIS A 261 -13.25 -7.46 -10.33
C HIS A 261 -11.85 -8.04 -10.27
#